data_ad8b3e9e34ae4b4b73dd1d66dbe223f3
#
_entry.id   ad8b3e9e34ae4b4b73dd1d66dbe223f3
#
_cell.length_a   1.000
_cell.length_b   1.000
_cell.length_c   1.000
_cell.angle_alpha   90.00
_cell.angle_beta   90.00
_cell.angle_gamma   90.00
#
_symmetry.space_group_name_H-M   'P 1'
#
loop_
_entity.id
_entity.type
_entity.pdbx_description
1 polymer ?
#
loop_
_entity_poly.entity_id
_entity_poly.type
_entity_poly.pdbx_seq_one_letter_code
_entity_poly.pdbx_strand_id
1 'polypeptide(L)'
;MKSKTKQIIMIGVVLFQSLFAYPLITMAEENESKSVNTETTLEPKVALEEKTPQKPSLTNNLKQEKTVLQAGETYETVFPDAALATVIAKAATGSEDITQEVSQTDLNKITSLTATSKGIVDLTGIDLLSKLTSLSISGNQITDISALNGLVNLSNLNVSNNKITSFNLNANSNLPMLSTVNIRSNNLKNINVQDQPKLRTIECDTGSSSELT
;
A
#
# COMPACT_ATOMS: atom_id res chain seq x y z
N MET A 1 -24.37 7.35 26.08
CA MET A 1 -24.46 5.96 25.55
C MET A 1 -23.08 5.35 25.61
N LYS A 2 -22.88 4.27 26.38
CA LYS A 2 -21.57 3.61 26.49
C LYS A 2 -21.34 2.80 25.21
N SER A 3 -20.38 3.18 24.38
CA SER A 3 -19.93 2.41 23.22
C SER A 3 -19.41 1.05 23.72
N LYS A 4 -20.04 -0.03 23.23
CA LYS A 4 -19.55 -1.38 23.55
C LYS A 4 -18.41 -1.69 22.57
N THR A 5 -17.23 -1.73 23.09
CA THR A 5 -16.03 -2.14 22.36
C THR A 5 -15.98 -3.67 22.31
N LYS A 6 -15.89 -4.24 21.11
CA LYS A 6 -15.51 -5.65 20.94
C LYS A 6 -14.07 -5.72 20.50
N GLN A 7 -13.31 -6.51 21.25
CA GLN A 7 -11.98 -6.94 20.85
C GLN A 7 -12.15 -8.28 20.14
N ILE A 8 -11.84 -8.31 18.85
CA ILE A 8 -11.86 -9.56 18.08
C ILE A 8 -10.47 -10.16 18.19
N ILE A 9 -10.34 -11.19 19.00
CA ILE A 9 -9.12 -11.99 19.09
C ILE A 9 -9.28 -13.10 18.05
N MET A 10 -8.54 -13.01 16.95
CA MET A 10 -8.45 -14.11 15.99
C MET A 10 -7.55 -15.21 16.56
N ILE A 11 -8.15 -16.25 17.11
CA ILE A 11 -7.45 -17.46 17.50
C ILE A 11 -7.70 -18.49 16.39
N GLY A 12 -6.65 -18.87 15.71
CA GLY A 12 -6.63 -20.08 14.92
C GLY A 12 -6.55 -19.91 13.41
N VAL A 13 -5.36 -20.07 12.91
CA VAL A 13 -5.11 -20.42 11.52
C VAL A 13 -5.60 -21.85 11.32
N VAL A 14 -6.73 -22.02 10.65
CA VAL A 14 -7.10 -23.32 10.11
C VAL A 14 -6.35 -23.52 8.81
N LEU A 15 -5.34 -24.36 8.84
CA LEU A 15 -4.65 -24.89 7.66
C LEU A 15 -5.65 -25.70 6.83
N PHE A 16 -6.24 -25.11 5.81
CA PHE A 16 -6.87 -25.86 4.73
C PHE A 16 -5.82 -26.08 3.64
N GLN A 17 -5.13 -27.22 3.71
CA GLN A 17 -4.40 -27.76 2.57
C GLN A 17 -5.45 -28.32 1.58
N SER A 18 -5.84 -27.54 0.60
CA SER A 18 -6.49 -28.09 -0.58
C SER A 18 -5.43 -28.54 -1.57
N LEU A 19 -5.25 -29.87 -1.66
CA LEU A 19 -4.57 -30.53 -2.77
C LEU A 19 -5.32 -30.19 -4.07
N PHE A 20 -4.78 -29.31 -4.86
CA PHE A 20 -5.12 -29.25 -6.28
C PHE A 20 -4.01 -29.95 -7.07
N ALA A 21 -4.33 -31.15 -7.51
CA ALA A 21 -3.56 -31.87 -8.53
C ALA A 21 -3.68 -31.10 -9.85
N TYR A 22 -2.57 -30.61 -10.36
CA TYR A 22 -2.47 -30.13 -11.74
C TYR A 22 -2.35 -31.31 -12.68
N PRO A 23 -3.16 -31.42 -13.75
CA PRO A 23 -2.89 -32.39 -14.78
C PRO A 23 -1.67 -31.95 -15.61
N LEU A 24 -0.71 -32.84 -15.73
CA LEU A 24 0.37 -32.75 -16.71
C LEU A 24 -0.23 -32.70 -18.13
N ILE A 25 -0.04 -31.59 -18.82
CA ILE A 25 -0.23 -31.56 -20.28
C ILE A 25 1.11 -31.89 -20.89
N THR A 26 1.20 -33.10 -21.42
CA THR A 26 2.29 -33.56 -22.29
C THR A 26 2.26 -32.80 -23.61
N MET A 27 3.38 -32.16 -23.93
CA MET A 27 3.65 -31.65 -25.27
C MET A 27 3.85 -32.83 -26.20
N ALA A 28 3.02 -32.95 -27.23
CA ALA A 28 3.32 -33.79 -28.36
C ALA A 28 3.80 -32.86 -29.50
N GLU A 29 5.04 -33.08 -29.89
CA GLU A 29 5.59 -32.60 -31.14
C GLU A 29 4.90 -33.36 -32.28
N GLU A 30 4.47 -32.66 -33.31
CA GLU A 30 4.43 -33.23 -34.66
C GLU A 30 4.85 -32.20 -35.69
N ASN A 31 5.80 -32.66 -36.44
CA ASN A 31 6.54 -32.06 -37.53
C ASN A 31 5.83 -32.45 -38.82
N GLU A 32 5.87 -31.60 -39.83
CA GLU A 32 6.08 -31.82 -41.29
C GLU A 32 5.32 -30.78 -42.11
N SER A 33 6.00 -29.92 -42.76
CA SER A 33 6.69 -29.88 -44.07
C SER A 33 5.77 -29.74 -45.29
N LYS A 34 6.22 -28.83 -46.13
CA LYS A 34 6.10 -28.64 -47.59
C LYS A 34 5.13 -27.56 -48.05
N SER A 35 5.67 -26.45 -48.55
CA SER A 35 6.24 -26.22 -49.88
C SER A 35 5.23 -25.64 -50.93
N VAL A 36 5.73 -24.60 -51.58
CA VAL A 36 5.64 -24.16 -52.98
C VAL A 36 4.83 -22.90 -53.30
N ASN A 37 5.64 -21.87 -53.60
CA ASN A 37 5.56 -20.83 -54.67
C ASN A 37 4.23 -20.39 -55.26
N THR A 38 4.00 -19.08 -55.38
CA THR A 38 4.27 -18.32 -56.64
C THR A 38 4.09 -16.81 -56.41
N GLU A 39 5.00 -16.07 -57.02
CA GLU A 39 5.00 -14.63 -57.25
C GLU A 39 3.73 -14.13 -57.94
N THR A 40 3.30 -12.92 -57.62
CA THR A 40 3.02 -11.89 -58.65
C THR A 40 2.91 -10.51 -58.00
N THR A 41 3.79 -9.65 -58.43
CA THR A 41 3.84 -8.19 -58.34
C THR A 41 2.52 -7.47 -58.57
N LEU A 42 2.28 -6.37 -57.86
CA LEU A 42 1.94 -5.02 -58.34
C LEU A 42 1.57 -4.08 -57.19
N GLU A 43 2.39 -3.07 -56.95
CA GLU A 43 2.05 -1.81 -56.23
C GLU A 43 1.46 -0.80 -57.24
N PRO A 44 1.02 0.39 -56.85
CA PRO A 44 0.55 0.91 -55.56
C PRO A 44 -0.81 1.64 -55.66
N LYS A 45 -1.50 1.86 -54.57
CA LYS A 45 -2.42 2.99 -54.47
C LYS A 45 -2.52 3.52 -53.07
N VAL A 46 -1.94 4.71 -52.88
CA VAL A 46 -2.03 5.57 -51.72
C VAL A 46 -3.49 5.92 -51.44
N ALA A 47 -3.96 5.56 -50.25
CA ALA A 47 -5.14 6.16 -49.67
C ALA A 47 -4.73 6.68 -48.25
N LEU A 48 -4.80 7.99 -48.13
CA LEU A 48 -4.68 8.69 -46.85
C LEU A 48 -5.87 8.31 -45.98
N GLU A 49 -5.65 7.48 -44.96
CA GLU A 49 -6.59 7.32 -43.85
C GLU A 49 -6.16 8.20 -42.68
N GLU A 50 -7.07 9.09 -42.39
CA GLU A 50 -7.08 10.05 -41.28
C GLU A 50 -6.94 9.31 -39.95
N LYS A 51 -5.79 9.51 -39.30
CA LYS A 51 -5.49 8.93 -38.01
C LYS A 51 -6.21 9.74 -36.95
N THR A 52 -7.41 9.32 -36.54
CA THR A 52 -8.01 9.75 -35.28
C THR A 52 -7.10 9.36 -34.11
N PRO A 53 -6.81 10.26 -33.17
CA PRO A 53 -6.00 9.93 -32.02
C PRO A 53 -6.78 8.98 -31.11
N GLN A 54 -6.40 7.72 -31.10
CA GLN A 54 -6.84 6.79 -30.07
C GLN A 54 -6.31 7.28 -28.73
N LYS A 55 -7.28 7.63 -27.88
CA LYS A 55 -7.06 7.86 -26.44
C LYS A 55 -6.31 6.66 -25.86
N PRO A 56 -5.14 6.84 -25.21
CA PRO A 56 -4.46 5.73 -24.56
C PRO A 56 -5.40 5.12 -23.50
N SER A 57 -5.69 3.84 -23.65
CA SER A 57 -6.33 3.04 -22.62
C SER A 57 -5.35 2.97 -21.45
N LEU A 58 -5.61 3.75 -20.42
CA LEU A 58 -4.93 3.66 -19.14
C LEU A 58 -5.31 2.32 -18.49
N THR A 59 -4.56 1.27 -18.80
CA THR A 59 -4.49 0.11 -17.94
C THR A 59 -3.77 0.56 -16.68
N ASN A 60 -4.53 0.80 -15.63
CA ASN A 60 -4.03 1.13 -14.30
C ASN A 60 -3.25 -0.05 -13.71
N ASN A 61 -2.03 -0.26 -14.17
CA ASN A 61 -0.99 -0.92 -13.39
C ASN A 61 -0.31 0.16 -12.53
N LEU A 62 -1.02 0.65 -11.53
CA LEU A 62 -0.41 1.38 -10.42
C LEU A 62 0.41 0.37 -9.59
N LYS A 63 1.57 -0.03 -10.12
CA LYS A 63 2.69 -0.34 -9.24
C LYS A 63 2.95 0.96 -8.49
N GLN A 64 2.65 0.98 -7.21
CA GLN A 64 3.06 2.06 -6.33
C GLN A 64 4.60 2.08 -6.39
N GLU A 65 5.14 3.05 -7.12
CA GLU A 65 6.59 3.23 -7.18
C GLU A 65 7.04 3.59 -5.78
N LYS A 66 7.95 2.79 -5.24
CA LYS A 66 8.55 3.06 -3.94
C LYS A 66 9.24 4.41 -4.03
N THR A 67 8.92 5.31 -3.12
CA THR A 67 9.59 6.61 -2.98
C THR A 67 11.11 6.37 -2.86
N VAL A 68 11.89 7.05 -3.68
CA VAL A 68 13.36 6.98 -3.67
C VAL A 68 13.88 8.36 -3.34
N LEU A 69 14.56 8.47 -2.20
CA LEU A 69 15.16 9.70 -1.74
C LEU A 69 16.26 10.17 -2.70
N GLN A 70 16.16 11.42 -3.16
CA GLN A 70 17.17 12.07 -3.99
C GLN A 70 18.10 12.91 -3.13
N ALA A 71 19.33 13.17 -3.62
CA ALA A 71 20.25 14.06 -2.93
C ALA A 71 19.73 15.50 -2.94
N GLY A 72 19.81 16.19 -1.81
CA GLY A 72 19.39 17.58 -1.64
C GLY A 72 17.88 17.76 -1.38
N GLU A 73 17.10 16.68 -1.27
CA GLU A 73 15.71 16.79 -0.82
C GLU A 73 15.63 17.14 0.67
N THR A 74 14.70 18.00 1.01
CA THR A 74 14.43 18.43 2.40
C THR A 74 13.22 17.71 2.97
N TYR A 75 13.02 17.77 4.31
CA TYR A 75 11.84 17.16 4.92
C TYR A 75 10.54 17.71 4.37
N GLU A 76 10.46 19.02 4.05
CA GLU A 76 9.27 19.63 3.47
C GLU A 76 8.96 19.19 2.04
N THR A 77 9.99 18.80 1.26
CA THR A 77 9.81 18.32 -0.11
C THR A 77 9.45 16.85 -0.16
N VAL A 78 10.01 16.04 0.74
CA VAL A 78 9.77 14.59 0.82
C VAL A 78 8.45 14.27 1.52
N PHE A 79 8.07 15.05 2.52
CA PHE A 79 6.84 14.91 3.30
C PHE A 79 6.00 16.18 3.11
N PRO A 80 5.10 16.23 2.12
CA PRO A 80 4.34 17.45 1.78
C PRO A 80 3.42 17.94 2.90
N ASP A 81 3.00 17.05 3.81
CA ASP A 81 2.29 17.45 5.03
C ASP A 81 3.29 18.01 6.06
N ALA A 82 3.23 19.31 6.29
CA ALA A 82 4.17 20.00 7.17
C ALA A 82 4.15 19.47 8.61
N ALA A 83 2.98 18.99 9.10
CA ALA A 83 2.88 18.40 10.42
C ALA A 83 3.58 17.04 10.49
N LEU A 84 3.45 16.22 9.44
CA LEU A 84 4.17 14.97 9.30
C LEU A 84 5.67 15.21 9.17
N ALA A 85 6.07 16.14 8.29
CA ALA A 85 7.47 16.53 8.08
C ALA A 85 8.15 16.92 9.41
N THR A 86 7.48 17.79 10.20
CA THR A 86 8.00 18.24 11.49
C THR A 86 8.21 17.10 12.47
N VAL A 87 7.24 16.17 12.57
CA VAL A 87 7.36 15.02 13.49
C VAL A 87 8.48 14.09 13.06
N ILE A 88 8.63 13.86 11.75
CA ILE A 88 9.67 12.97 11.21
C ILE A 88 11.05 13.64 11.37
N ALA A 89 11.21 14.92 11.03
CA ALA A 89 12.45 15.66 11.22
C ALA A 89 12.92 15.61 12.68
N LYS A 90 12.00 15.86 13.61
CA LYS A 90 12.27 15.77 15.06
C LYS A 90 12.71 14.36 15.48
N ALA A 91 12.02 13.34 14.98
CA ALA A 91 12.34 11.95 15.32
C ALA A 91 13.70 11.50 14.72
N ALA A 92 14.06 11.99 13.56
CA ALA A 92 15.29 11.64 12.84
C ALA A 92 16.51 12.37 13.36
N THR A 93 16.39 13.69 13.62
CA THR A 93 17.53 14.60 13.89
C THR A 93 17.46 15.27 15.27
N GLY A 94 16.31 15.25 15.92
CA GLY A 94 16.05 16.03 17.14
C GLY A 94 15.59 17.47 16.86
N SER A 95 15.58 17.93 15.62
CA SER A 95 15.19 19.28 15.18
C SER A 95 13.81 19.25 14.49
N GLU A 96 13.03 20.30 14.67
CA GLU A 96 11.76 20.51 13.97
C GLU A 96 11.93 21.30 12.65
N ASP A 97 13.15 21.60 12.27
CA ASP A 97 13.48 22.31 11.02
C ASP A 97 13.28 21.38 9.82
N ILE A 98 12.23 21.63 9.07
CA ILE A 98 11.86 20.82 7.88
C ILE A 98 12.61 21.23 6.61
N THR A 99 13.40 22.30 6.65
CA THR A 99 14.24 22.76 5.52
C THR A 99 15.59 22.04 5.46
N GLN A 100 15.92 21.24 6.48
CA GLN A 100 17.12 20.39 6.46
C GLN A 100 17.02 19.28 5.43
N GLU A 101 18.15 18.89 4.87
CA GLU A 101 18.23 17.73 3.97
C GLU A 101 17.84 16.44 4.67
N VAL A 102 17.08 15.61 3.97
CA VAL A 102 16.68 14.28 4.44
C VAL A 102 17.80 13.29 4.15
N SER A 103 18.20 12.53 5.15
CA SER A 103 19.11 11.41 5.02
C SER A 103 18.40 10.07 5.29
N GLN A 104 18.56 9.10 4.40
CA GLN A 104 18.05 7.75 4.66
C GLN A 104 18.67 7.14 5.92
N THR A 105 19.90 7.53 6.26
CA THR A 105 20.58 7.11 7.51
C THR A 105 19.83 7.61 8.73
N ASP A 106 19.33 8.84 8.70
CA ASP A 106 18.55 9.42 9.80
C ASP A 106 17.13 8.81 9.86
N LEU A 107 16.47 8.65 8.72
CA LEU A 107 15.17 7.98 8.65
C LEU A 107 15.24 6.54 9.17
N ASN A 108 16.35 5.84 8.94
CA ASN A 108 16.55 4.46 9.43
C ASN A 108 16.71 4.35 10.95
N LYS A 109 16.91 5.46 11.67
CA LYS A 109 16.90 5.49 13.14
C LYS A 109 15.48 5.40 13.71
N ILE A 110 14.48 5.74 12.90
CA ILE A 110 13.07 5.76 13.33
C ILE A 110 12.50 4.34 13.26
N THR A 111 12.46 3.68 14.39
CA THR A 111 11.82 2.36 14.55
C THR A 111 10.43 2.45 15.16
N SER A 112 10.12 3.56 15.82
CA SER A 112 8.80 3.88 16.38
C SER A 112 8.49 5.35 16.14
N LEU A 113 7.28 5.66 15.66
CA LEU A 113 6.84 7.04 15.43
C LEU A 113 5.47 7.27 16.10
N THR A 114 5.40 8.34 16.90
CA THR A 114 4.14 8.81 17.49
C THR A 114 3.86 10.23 17.01
N ALA A 115 2.79 10.39 16.23
CA ALA A 115 2.32 11.65 15.67
C ALA A 115 0.82 11.85 15.95
N THR A 116 0.43 11.66 17.21
CA THR A 116 -0.96 11.77 17.65
C THR A 116 -1.43 13.22 17.69
N SER A 117 -2.63 13.48 17.14
CA SER A 117 -3.31 14.81 17.18
C SER A 117 -2.45 15.95 16.66
N LYS A 118 -1.79 15.72 15.53
CA LYS A 118 -0.93 16.72 14.86
C LYS A 118 -1.62 17.46 13.71
N GLY A 119 -2.84 17.06 13.35
CA GLY A 119 -3.57 17.62 12.21
C GLY A 119 -3.13 17.06 10.86
N ILE A 120 -2.40 15.96 10.85
CA ILE A 120 -1.89 15.30 9.63
C ILE A 120 -3.06 14.88 8.74
N VAL A 121 -2.91 15.16 7.44
CA VAL A 121 -3.88 14.82 6.39
C VAL A 121 -3.27 13.84 5.38
N ASP A 122 -2.01 14.02 5.03
CA ASP A 122 -1.30 13.27 4.00
C ASP A 122 -0.10 12.51 4.58
N LEU A 123 0.03 11.24 4.17
CA LEU A 123 1.11 10.35 4.59
C LEU A 123 2.18 10.15 3.51
N THR A 124 2.17 10.94 2.44
CA THR A 124 3.16 10.84 1.35
C THR A 124 4.59 10.86 1.91
N GLY A 125 5.42 9.92 1.46
CA GLY A 125 6.81 9.76 1.88
C GLY A 125 7.03 8.87 3.11
N ILE A 126 5.97 8.51 3.86
CA ILE A 126 6.13 7.70 5.09
C ILE A 126 6.71 6.31 4.80
N ASP A 127 6.57 5.80 3.57
CA ASP A 127 7.14 4.52 3.10
C ASP A 127 8.69 4.51 3.12
N LEU A 128 9.33 5.68 3.18
CA LEU A 128 10.78 5.81 3.39
C LEU A 128 11.23 5.35 4.78
N LEU A 129 10.33 5.29 5.76
CA LEU A 129 10.65 4.81 7.11
C LEU A 129 10.75 3.28 7.15
N SER A 130 11.61 2.70 6.34
CA SER A 130 11.72 1.26 6.10
C SER A 130 12.06 0.42 7.35
N LYS A 131 12.52 1.03 8.42
CA LYS A 131 12.83 0.38 9.71
C LYS A 131 11.71 0.52 10.75
N LEU A 132 10.60 1.18 10.37
CA LEU A 132 9.49 1.42 11.29
C LEU A 132 8.80 0.11 11.67
N THR A 133 8.67 -0.13 12.97
CA THR A 133 7.97 -1.29 13.55
C THR A 133 6.69 -0.91 14.26
N SER A 134 6.58 0.32 14.75
CA SER A 134 5.42 0.83 15.45
C SER A 134 5.06 2.24 14.97
N LEU A 135 3.80 2.43 14.58
CA LEU A 135 3.27 3.72 14.12
C LEU A 135 1.99 4.07 14.86
N SER A 136 1.96 5.23 15.52
CA SER A 136 0.76 5.81 16.09
C SER A 136 0.50 7.20 15.50
N ILE A 137 -0.53 7.29 14.65
CA ILE A 137 -1.00 8.52 14.00
C ILE A 137 -2.47 8.78 14.32
N SER A 138 -2.87 8.43 15.53
CA SER A 138 -4.25 8.61 16.00
C SER A 138 -4.63 10.08 16.16
N GLY A 139 -5.93 10.39 16.02
CA GLY A 139 -6.45 11.75 16.23
C GLY A 139 -6.05 12.75 15.14
N ASN A 140 -5.87 12.29 13.91
CA ASN A 140 -5.51 13.13 12.76
C ASN A 140 -6.70 13.26 11.77
N GLN A 141 -6.43 13.69 10.55
CA GLN A 141 -7.45 13.89 9.51
C GLN A 141 -7.22 13.01 8.28
N ILE A 142 -6.55 11.87 8.47
CA ILE A 142 -6.13 10.96 7.43
C ILE A 142 -7.34 10.27 6.82
N THR A 143 -7.41 10.24 5.50
CA THR A 143 -8.45 9.54 4.74
C THR A 143 -7.91 8.34 3.98
N ASP A 144 -6.64 8.38 3.58
CA ASP A 144 -5.93 7.36 2.80
C ASP A 144 -4.69 6.87 3.56
N ILE A 145 -4.54 5.57 3.60
CA ILE A 145 -3.40 4.88 4.23
C ILE A 145 -2.55 4.11 3.23
N SER A 146 -2.77 4.32 1.93
CA SER A 146 -2.03 3.61 0.87
C SER A 146 -0.52 3.84 0.95
N ALA A 147 -0.09 5.00 1.43
CA ALA A 147 1.31 5.33 1.66
C ALA A 147 2.00 4.42 2.71
N LEU A 148 1.24 3.70 3.55
CA LEU A 148 1.79 2.71 4.47
C LEU A 148 2.28 1.44 3.77
N ASN A 149 1.88 1.23 2.52
CA ASN A 149 2.34 0.09 1.72
C ASN A 149 3.87 0.15 1.56
N GLY A 150 4.52 -0.97 1.82
CA GLY A 150 5.98 -1.03 1.78
C GLY A 150 6.68 -0.88 3.14
N LEU A 151 5.96 -0.56 4.22
CA LEU A 151 6.48 -0.60 5.58
C LEU A 151 6.58 -2.06 6.08
N VAL A 152 7.44 -2.83 5.43
CA VAL A 152 7.53 -4.31 5.59
C VAL A 152 7.84 -4.78 7.02
N ASN A 153 8.38 -3.89 7.86
CA ASN A 153 8.71 -4.20 9.25
C ASN A 153 7.62 -3.75 10.24
N LEU A 154 6.55 -3.08 9.76
CA LEU A 154 5.50 -2.55 10.62
C LEU A 154 4.72 -3.69 11.29
N SER A 155 4.74 -3.73 12.63
CA SER A 155 4.04 -4.72 13.43
C SER A 155 2.85 -4.15 14.20
N ASN A 156 2.93 -2.88 14.60
CA ASN A 156 1.89 -2.22 15.37
C ASN A 156 1.43 -0.95 14.67
N LEU A 157 0.14 -0.84 14.38
CA LEU A 157 -0.46 0.31 13.70
C LEU A 157 -1.63 0.84 14.51
N ASN A 158 -1.57 2.13 14.88
CA ASN A 158 -2.70 2.84 15.46
C ASN A 158 -3.07 4.05 14.57
N VAL A 159 -4.17 3.91 13.85
CA VAL A 159 -4.79 4.95 13.00
C VAL A 159 -6.18 5.34 13.52
N SER A 160 -6.44 5.13 14.81
CA SER A 160 -7.74 5.47 15.41
C SER A 160 -8.04 6.97 15.36
N ASN A 161 -9.32 7.34 15.44
CA ASN A 161 -9.76 8.75 15.39
C ASN A 161 -9.23 9.50 14.15
N ASN A 162 -9.49 8.95 12.98
CA ASN A 162 -9.18 9.53 11.68
C ASN A 162 -10.45 9.57 10.80
N LYS A 163 -10.29 9.83 9.52
CA LYS A 163 -11.39 9.92 8.54
C LYS A 163 -11.34 8.79 7.51
N ILE A 164 -10.72 7.67 7.85
CA ILE A 164 -10.52 6.52 6.94
C ILE A 164 -11.88 5.88 6.64
N THR A 165 -12.16 5.67 5.37
CA THR A 165 -13.41 5.05 4.91
C THR A 165 -13.26 3.60 4.45
N SER A 166 -12.05 3.20 4.09
CA SER A 166 -11.70 1.84 3.67
C SER A 166 -10.39 1.42 4.29
N PHE A 167 -10.37 0.24 4.90
CA PHE A 167 -9.17 -0.36 5.45
C PHE A 167 -8.94 -1.69 4.75
N ASN A 168 -8.04 -1.69 3.77
CA ASN A 168 -7.80 -2.83 2.90
C ASN A 168 -6.34 -3.27 3.00
N LEU A 169 -6.12 -4.38 3.68
CA LEU A 169 -4.84 -5.06 3.83
C LEU A 169 -4.94 -6.44 3.15
N ASN A 170 -4.93 -6.45 1.84
CA ASN A 170 -4.83 -7.68 1.08
C ASN A 170 -3.36 -8.05 0.82
N ALA A 171 -3.12 -9.16 0.12
CA ALA A 171 -1.77 -9.64 -0.24
C ALA A 171 -0.90 -8.59 -0.96
N ASN A 172 -1.49 -7.54 -1.52
CA ASN A 172 -0.77 -6.47 -2.21
C ASN A 172 -0.37 -5.30 -1.27
N SER A 173 -0.86 -5.27 -0.03
CA SER A 173 -0.55 -4.19 0.92
C SER A 173 0.85 -4.26 1.50
N ASN A 174 1.57 -5.36 1.28
CA ASN A 174 2.98 -5.56 1.65
C ASN A 174 3.33 -5.19 3.11
N LEU A 175 2.43 -5.52 4.06
CA LEU A 175 2.65 -5.36 5.50
C LEU A 175 2.76 -6.73 6.22
N PRO A 176 3.74 -7.58 5.86
CA PRO A 176 3.79 -8.98 6.26
C PRO A 176 4.03 -9.20 7.76
N MET A 177 4.50 -8.16 8.46
CA MET A 177 4.79 -8.24 9.90
C MET A 177 3.66 -7.68 10.76
N LEU A 178 2.60 -7.13 10.16
CA LEU A 178 1.52 -6.48 10.91
C LEU A 178 0.81 -7.47 11.83
N SER A 179 0.79 -7.15 13.11
CA SER A 179 0.25 -7.99 14.18
C SER A 179 -0.92 -7.36 14.91
N THR A 180 -0.84 -6.06 15.17
CA THR A 180 -1.84 -5.32 15.92
C THR A 180 -2.24 -4.07 15.18
N VAL A 181 -3.55 -3.87 15.02
CA VAL A 181 -4.14 -2.70 14.35
C VAL A 181 -5.23 -2.11 15.23
N ASN A 182 -5.18 -0.80 15.44
CA ASN A 182 -6.27 -0.04 16.00
C ASN A 182 -6.81 0.96 14.97
N ILE A 183 -8.05 0.73 14.53
CA ILE A 183 -8.76 1.53 13.51
C ILE A 183 -10.07 2.12 14.06
N ARG A 184 -10.23 2.17 15.38
CA ARG A 184 -11.43 2.72 16.03
C ARG A 184 -11.68 4.17 15.64
N SER A 185 -12.92 4.60 15.75
CA SER A 185 -13.31 6.00 15.52
C SER A 185 -12.86 6.50 14.13
N ASN A 186 -13.16 5.69 13.12
CA ASN A 186 -13.04 6.02 11.71
C ASN A 186 -14.41 5.91 11.01
N ASN A 187 -14.50 6.32 9.76
CA ASN A 187 -15.74 6.26 8.96
C ASN A 187 -15.79 5.00 8.07
N LEU A 188 -15.34 3.86 8.61
CA LEU A 188 -15.13 2.64 7.83
C LEU A 188 -16.42 2.10 7.23
N LYS A 189 -16.39 1.87 5.92
CA LYS A 189 -17.42 1.17 5.15
C LYS A 189 -16.96 -0.24 4.79
N ASN A 190 -15.66 -0.43 4.60
CA ASN A 190 -15.07 -1.70 4.20
C ASN A 190 -13.82 -1.99 5.02
N ILE A 191 -13.70 -3.23 5.48
CA ILE A 191 -12.49 -3.76 6.11
C ILE A 191 -12.16 -5.07 5.39
N ASN A 192 -10.99 -5.15 4.80
CA ASN A 192 -10.44 -6.37 4.23
C ASN A 192 -9.05 -6.60 4.81
N VAL A 193 -8.84 -7.76 5.43
CA VAL A 193 -7.60 -8.14 6.09
C VAL A 193 -7.15 -9.55 5.68
N GLN A 194 -7.56 -9.95 4.51
CA GLN A 194 -7.19 -11.25 3.94
C GLN A 194 -5.66 -11.31 3.74
N ASP A 195 -5.12 -12.52 3.85
CA ASP A 195 -3.71 -12.80 3.60
C ASP A 195 -2.71 -12.07 4.52
N GLN A 196 -3.14 -11.75 5.74
CA GLN A 196 -2.27 -11.15 6.75
C GLN A 196 -1.80 -12.21 7.77
N PRO A 197 -0.68 -12.91 7.52
CA PRO A 197 -0.31 -14.13 8.26
C PRO A 197 0.04 -13.89 9.72
N LYS A 198 0.41 -12.67 10.09
CA LYS A 198 0.80 -12.33 11.45
C LYS A 198 -0.23 -11.50 12.21
N LEU A 199 -1.32 -11.10 11.55
CA LEU A 199 -2.36 -10.28 12.18
C LEU A 199 -3.09 -11.08 13.26
N ARG A 200 -3.11 -10.54 14.48
CA ARG A 200 -3.69 -11.17 15.68
C ARG A 200 -4.81 -10.35 16.29
N THR A 201 -4.68 -9.04 16.22
CA THR A 201 -5.62 -8.13 16.87
C THR A 201 -6.02 -7.00 15.94
N ILE A 202 -7.32 -6.82 15.76
CA ILE A 202 -7.91 -5.62 15.15
C ILE A 202 -8.89 -5.03 16.14
N GLU A 203 -8.70 -3.76 16.45
CA GLU A 203 -9.63 -2.98 17.25
C GLU A 203 -10.40 -2.05 16.32
N CYS A 204 -11.68 -2.30 16.16
CA CYS A 204 -12.61 -1.48 15.38
C CYS A 204 -13.88 -1.20 16.17
N ASP A 205 -14.68 -0.21 15.73
CA ASP A 205 -15.97 0.07 16.34
C ASP A 205 -17.02 -0.97 15.91
N THR A 206 -17.86 -1.33 16.85
CA THR A 206 -19.01 -2.20 16.57
C THR A 206 -20.15 -1.35 15.99
N GLY A 207 -20.39 -1.46 14.72
CA GLY A 207 -21.45 -0.71 14.00
C GLY A 207 -21.11 -0.40 12.54
N SER A 208 -19.86 -0.53 12.16
CA SER A 208 -19.49 -0.65 10.74
C SER A 208 -19.98 -2.01 10.29
N SER A 209 -21.01 -2.05 9.46
CA SER A 209 -21.47 -3.27 8.78
C SER A 209 -20.38 -3.68 7.79
N SER A 210 -19.36 -4.31 8.31
CA SER A 210 -18.30 -4.90 7.52
C SER A 210 -18.44 -6.40 7.64
N GLU A 211 -18.81 -7.01 6.57
CA GLU A 211 -18.59 -8.44 6.40
C GLU A 211 -17.06 -8.63 6.44
N LEU A 212 -16.59 -9.25 7.51
CA LEU A 212 -15.24 -9.78 7.58
C LEU A 212 -15.22 -11.00 6.64
N THR A 213 -14.85 -10.76 5.41
CA THR A 213 -14.61 -11.81 4.41
C THR A 213 -13.14 -12.23 4.42
#